data_49629be6450f322de4f2e6dcb263c75a
#
_entry.id   49629be6450f322de4f2e6dcb263c75a
#
_cell.length_a   1.000
_cell.length_b   1.000
_cell.length_c   1.000
_cell.angle_alpha   90.00
_cell.angle_beta   90.00
_cell.angle_gamma   90.00
#
_symmetry.space_group_name_H-M   'P 1'
#
loop_
_entity.id
_entity.type
_entity.pdbx_description
1 polymer ?
#
loop_
_entity_poly.entity_id
_entity_poly.type
_entity_poly.pdbx_seq_one_letter_code
_entity_poly.pdbx_strand_id
1 'polypeptide(L)'
;MKAVMLTGLRQMELRIVPEPKIKKDTDVLLKIERVGVCGSDVHYYETGRIGSQIVEYPYITGHECAATVKAVGKSVTRVKAGDTVAIDPAVSCYTCTQCKLGRENTCYKLRFLGTPGQ
;
A
#
# COMPACT_ATOMS: atom_id res chain seq x y z
N MET A 1 -1.00 -0.55 -16.65
CA MET A 1 -1.40 -1.78 -15.94
C MET A 1 -2.88 -1.76 -15.63
N LYS A 2 -3.49 -2.92 -15.33
CA LYS A 2 -4.89 -2.99 -14.85
C LYS A 2 -4.93 -2.68 -13.35
N ALA A 3 -5.92 -1.89 -12.92
CA ALA A 3 -6.20 -1.62 -11.51
C ALA A 3 -7.72 -1.67 -11.28
N VAL A 4 -8.14 -2.27 -10.17
CA VAL A 4 -9.51 -2.17 -9.69
C VAL A 4 -9.60 -0.96 -8.78
N MET A 5 -10.56 -0.08 -9.03
CA MET A 5 -10.70 1.18 -8.30
C MET A 5 -12.13 1.34 -7.78
N LEU A 6 -12.25 1.85 -6.57
CA LEU A 6 -13.53 2.39 -6.09
C LEU A 6 -13.83 3.70 -6.83
N THR A 7 -14.99 3.79 -7.45
CA THR A 7 -15.44 4.98 -8.20
C THR A 7 -16.63 5.65 -7.54
N GLY A 8 -17.16 5.04 -6.50
CA GLY A 8 -18.26 5.50 -5.67
C GLY A 8 -18.59 4.47 -4.59
N LEU A 9 -19.56 4.77 -3.75
CA LEU A 9 -20.07 3.80 -2.76
C LEU A 9 -20.61 2.56 -3.49
N ARG A 10 -20.09 1.39 -3.13
CA ARG A 10 -20.46 0.08 -3.70
C ARG A 10 -20.23 -0.02 -5.22
N GLN A 11 -19.33 0.83 -5.74
CA GLN A 11 -18.99 0.85 -7.16
C GLN A 11 -17.50 0.60 -7.35
N MET A 12 -17.17 -0.42 -8.12
CA MET A 12 -15.80 -0.76 -8.49
C MET A 12 -15.68 -0.88 -10.01
N GLU A 13 -14.60 -0.35 -10.55
CA GLU A 13 -14.30 -0.43 -11.97
C GLU A 13 -12.89 -0.94 -12.21
N LEU A 14 -12.73 -1.74 -13.27
CA LEU A 14 -11.41 -2.09 -13.79
C LEU A 14 -10.94 -0.99 -14.73
N ARG A 15 -9.85 -0.32 -14.39
CA ARG A 15 -9.26 0.76 -15.21
C ARG A 15 -7.84 0.43 -15.63
N ILE A 16 -7.44 1.03 -16.75
CA ILE A 16 -6.04 1.04 -17.18
C ILE A 16 -5.37 2.27 -16.62
N VAL A 17 -4.33 2.04 -15.83
CA VAL A 17 -3.52 3.10 -15.22
C VAL A 17 -2.06 2.97 -15.62
N PRO A 18 -1.26 4.05 -15.58
CA PRO A 18 0.17 3.98 -15.85
C PRO A 18 0.88 2.97 -14.93
N GLU A 19 1.88 2.27 -15.45
CA GLU A 19 2.75 1.44 -14.61
C GLU A 19 3.63 2.33 -13.73
N PRO A 20 3.81 1.99 -12.43
CA PRO A 20 4.76 2.68 -11.57
C PRO A 20 6.19 2.42 -12.08
N LYS A 21 7.09 3.35 -11.75
CA LYS A 21 8.51 3.27 -12.09
C LYS A 21 9.34 3.52 -10.84
N ILE A 22 10.53 2.94 -10.78
CA ILE A 22 11.54 3.28 -9.78
C ILE A 22 11.92 4.76 -9.95
N LYS A 23 11.78 5.54 -8.87
CA LYS A 23 12.11 6.97 -8.83
C LYS A 23 13.26 7.26 -7.88
N LYS A 24 13.41 6.45 -6.83
CA LYS A 24 14.43 6.58 -5.80
C LYS A 24 15.30 5.34 -5.76
N ASP A 25 16.54 5.49 -5.33
CA ASP A 25 17.47 4.36 -5.18
C ASP A 25 17.02 3.33 -4.12
N THR A 26 16.06 3.69 -3.27
CA THR A 26 15.45 2.81 -2.25
C THR A 26 14.14 2.15 -2.67
N ASP A 27 13.63 2.46 -3.87
CA ASP A 27 12.35 1.90 -4.32
C ASP A 27 12.49 0.43 -4.71
N VAL A 28 11.42 -0.33 -4.49
CA VAL A 28 11.24 -1.69 -4.97
C VAL A 28 10.00 -1.74 -5.84
N LEU A 29 10.16 -2.11 -7.12
CA LEU A 29 9.04 -2.30 -8.04
C LEU A 29 8.54 -3.74 -7.92
N LEU A 30 7.27 -3.89 -7.61
CA LEU A 30 6.63 -5.17 -7.37
C LEU A 30 5.60 -5.50 -8.46
N LYS A 31 5.58 -6.76 -8.87
CA LYS A 31 4.47 -7.36 -9.62
C LYS A 31 3.53 -8.02 -8.62
N ILE A 32 2.36 -7.45 -8.41
CA ILE A 32 1.36 -8.00 -7.49
C ILE A 32 0.82 -9.31 -8.06
N GLU A 33 0.87 -10.37 -7.26
CA GLU A 33 0.37 -11.69 -7.64
C GLU A 33 -0.97 -12.01 -6.96
N ARG A 34 -1.14 -11.57 -5.72
CA ARG A 34 -2.37 -11.75 -4.94
C ARG A 34 -2.61 -10.53 -4.06
N VAL A 35 -3.88 -10.20 -3.85
CA VAL A 35 -4.32 -9.17 -2.91
C VAL A 35 -5.35 -9.80 -2.00
N GLY A 36 -5.11 -9.74 -0.69
CA GLY A 36 -6.10 -10.05 0.33
C GLY A 36 -7.14 -8.93 0.42
N VAL A 37 -8.34 -9.27 0.86
CA VAL A 37 -9.41 -8.31 1.14
C VAL A 37 -9.52 -8.17 2.64
N CYS A 38 -9.11 -7.02 3.16
CA CYS A 38 -9.24 -6.67 4.56
C CYS A 38 -10.67 -6.16 4.88
N GLY A 39 -11.08 -6.26 6.13
CA GLY A 39 -12.34 -5.65 6.58
C GLY A 39 -12.40 -4.14 6.34
N SER A 40 -11.26 -3.44 6.36
CA SER A 40 -11.17 -2.03 6.01
C SER A 40 -11.53 -1.74 4.55
N ASP A 41 -11.15 -2.62 3.61
CA ASP A 41 -11.51 -2.47 2.18
C ASP A 41 -13.04 -2.59 2.01
N VAL A 42 -13.67 -3.50 2.78
CA VAL A 42 -15.14 -3.65 2.81
C VAL A 42 -15.80 -2.38 3.35
N HIS A 43 -15.28 -1.79 4.43
CA HIS A 43 -15.79 -0.53 4.96
C HIS A 43 -15.67 0.61 3.95
N TYR A 44 -14.53 0.76 3.26
CA TYR A 44 -14.37 1.77 2.21
C TYR A 44 -15.34 1.54 1.05
N TYR A 45 -15.58 0.28 0.68
CA TYR A 45 -16.54 -0.06 -0.36
C TYR A 45 -17.98 0.29 0.07
N GLU A 46 -18.40 -0.08 1.28
CA GLU A 46 -19.78 0.08 1.73
C GLU A 46 -20.12 1.50 2.18
N THR A 47 -19.22 2.15 2.92
CA THR A 47 -19.49 3.43 3.59
C THR A 47 -18.60 4.58 3.17
N GLY A 48 -17.55 4.31 2.37
CA GLY A 48 -16.58 5.31 1.90
C GLY A 48 -15.66 5.87 2.98
N ARG A 49 -15.67 5.30 4.21
CA ARG A 49 -14.88 5.85 5.32
C ARG A 49 -14.64 4.86 6.44
N ILE A 50 -13.59 5.11 7.22
CA ILE A 50 -13.36 4.51 8.52
C ILE A 50 -12.97 5.65 9.48
N GLY A 51 -13.86 5.97 10.43
CA GLY A 51 -13.65 7.12 11.31
C GLY A 51 -13.51 8.42 10.52
N SER A 52 -12.38 9.10 10.69
CA SER A 52 -12.02 10.34 9.97
C SER A 52 -11.36 10.10 8.60
N GLN A 53 -11.00 8.87 8.27
CA GLN A 53 -10.41 8.52 6.97
C GLN A 53 -11.53 8.39 5.93
N ILE A 54 -11.66 9.37 5.06
CA ILE A 54 -12.70 9.46 4.03
C ILE A 54 -12.05 9.18 2.67
N VAL A 55 -12.66 8.31 1.88
CA VAL A 55 -12.22 7.97 0.52
C VAL A 55 -12.55 9.11 -0.43
N GLU A 56 -11.55 9.56 -1.18
CA GLU A 56 -11.72 10.45 -2.34
C GLU A 56 -11.68 9.60 -3.61
N TYR A 57 -12.77 9.61 -4.38
CA TYR A 57 -12.89 8.80 -5.59
C TYR A 57 -12.24 9.47 -6.81
N PRO A 58 -11.63 8.71 -7.74
CA PRO A 58 -11.44 7.25 -7.72
C PRO A 58 -10.30 6.83 -6.79
N TYR A 59 -10.45 5.68 -6.11
CA TYR A 59 -9.53 5.22 -5.08
C TYR A 59 -9.09 3.76 -5.32
N ILE A 60 -7.81 3.47 -5.18
CA ILE A 60 -7.26 2.11 -5.26
C ILE A 60 -7.17 1.56 -3.84
N THR A 61 -7.93 0.51 -3.54
CA THR A 61 -7.88 -0.20 -2.26
C THR A 61 -6.88 -1.34 -2.31
N GLY A 62 -6.65 -1.96 -1.15
CA GLY A 62 -5.85 -3.16 -1.00
C GLY A 62 -4.45 -2.88 -0.46
N HIS A 63 -4.08 -3.61 0.59
CA HIS A 63 -2.82 -3.45 1.30
C HIS A 63 -2.24 -4.77 1.80
N GLU A 64 -2.98 -5.87 1.65
CA GLU A 64 -2.55 -7.23 2.02
C GLU A 64 -2.08 -7.96 0.77
N CYS A 65 -0.86 -7.67 0.32
CA CYS A 65 -0.39 -8.12 -0.98
C CYS A 65 0.78 -9.10 -0.87
N ALA A 66 0.74 -10.13 -1.72
CA ALA A 66 1.90 -10.94 -2.07
C ALA A 66 2.34 -10.60 -3.50
N ALA A 67 3.65 -10.53 -3.72
CA ALA A 67 4.21 -10.01 -4.95
C ALA A 67 5.54 -10.67 -5.31
N THR A 68 5.91 -10.54 -6.58
CA THR A 68 7.27 -10.83 -7.07
C THR A 68 8.00 -9.52 -7.31
N VAL A 69 9.23 -9.42 -6.83
CA VAL A 69 10.10 -8.26 -7.09
C VAL A 69 10.44 -8.19 -8.58
N LYS A 70 10.03 -7.13 -9.26
CA LYS A 70 10.29 -6.90 -10.70
C LYS A 70 11.62 -6.18 -10.92
N ALA A 71 11.92 -5.18 -10.10
CA ALA A 71 13.16 -4.41 -10.14
C ALA A 71 13.40 -3.72 -8.79
N VAL A 72 14.64 -3.34 -8.54
CA VAL A 72 15.06 -2.65 -7.31
C VAL A 72 15.90 -1.42 -7.64
N GLY A 73 15.81 -0.39 -6.81
CA GLY A 73 16.70 0.76 -6.83
C GLY A 73 18.13 0.39 -6.36
N LYS A 74 19.12 1.22 -6.67
CA LYS A 74 20.55 0.94 -6.49
C LYS A 74 20.96 0.71 -5.03
N SER A 75 20.25 1.30 -4.07
CA SER A 75 20.52 1.18 -2.63
C SER A 75 19.77 0.05 -1.94
N VAL A 76 18.97 -0.72 -2.67
CA VAL A 76 18.22 -1.85 -2.11
C VAL A 76 19.13 -3.07 -2.02
N THR A 77 19.29 -3.61 -0.80
CA THR A 77 20.17 -4.76 -0.53
C THR A 77 19.42 -5.97 0.06
N ARG A 78 18.19 -5.77 0.57
CA ARG A 78 17.45 -6.83 1.27
C ARG A 78 16.70 -7.78 0.36
N VAL A 79 16.38 -7.35 -0.85
CA VAL A 79 15.65 -8.12 -1.86
C VAL A 79 16.25 -7.88 -3.24
N LYS A 80 16.02 -8.80 -4.17
CA LYS A 80 16.43 -8.72 -5.57
C LYS A 80 15.31 -9.13 -6.51
N ALA A 81 15.45 -8.80 -7.79
CA ALA A 81 14.50 -9.22 -8.83
C ALA A 81 14.32 -10.75 -8.81
N GLY A 82 13.08 -11.20 -8.88
CA GLY A 82 12.66 -12.58 -8.80
C GLY A 82 12.28 -13.08 -7.40
N ASP A 83 12.59 -12.35 -6.34
CA ASP A 83 12.19 -12.73 -4.97
C ASP A 83 10.66 -12.63 -4.81
N THR A 84 10.06 -13.60 -4.09
CA THR A 84 8.66 -13.53 -3.66
C THR A 84 8.60 -12.89 -2.29
N VAL A 85 7.72 -11.90 -2.12
CA VAL A 85 7.60 -11.10 -0.91
C VAL A 85 6.15 -10.90 -0.49
N ALA A 86 5.93 -10.76 0.82
CA ALA A 86 4.72 -10.15 1.37
C ALA A 86 5.00 -8.67 1.64
N ILE A 87 4.00 -7.84 1.43
CA ILE A 87 4.10 -6.39 1.68
C ILE A 87 3.66 -6.10 3.12
N ASP A 88 4.54 -5.50 3.92
CA ASP A 88 4.14 -4.85 5.15
C ASP A 88 3.62 -3.44 4.79
N PRO A 89 2.32 -3.18 4.96
CA PRO A 89 1.73 -1.89 4.60
C PRO A 89 2.10 -0.76 5.56
N ALA A 90 2.61 -1.08 6.76
CA ALA A 90 2.91 -0.09 7.79
C ALA A 90 4.28 0.57 7.53
N VAL A 91 4.30 1.90 7.44
CA VAL A 91 5.52 2.68 7.25
C VAL A 91 5.72 3.61 8.45
N SER A 92 6.62 3.21 9.33
CA SER A 92 6.99 3.95 10.53
C SER A 92 8.05 5.02 10.25
N CYS A 93 8.10 6.06 11.09
CA CYS A 93 9.07 7.17 10.90
C CYS A 93 10.47 6.86 11.41
N TYR A 94 10.65 5.83 12.23
CA TYR A 94 11.91 5.39 12.90
C TYR A 94 12.61 6.46 13.74
N THR A 95 12.00 7.64 13.95
CA THR A 95 12.62 8.79 14.65
C THR A 95 11.89 9.21 15.92
N CYS A 96 10.60 8.90 16.06
CA CYS A 96 9.81 9.26 17.24
C CYS A 96 10.14 8.37 18.44
N THR A 97 9.68 8.77 19.62
CA THR A 97 9.93 8.04 20.88
C THR A 97 9.46 6.59 20.80
N GLN A 98 8.29 6.32 20.21
CA GLN A 98 7.78 4.95 20.09
C GLN A 98 8.69 4.09 19.22
N CYS A 99 9.12 4.58 18.07
CA CYS A 99 10.06 3.85 17.20
C CYS A 99 11.40 3.59 17.90
N LYS A 100 11.94 4.57 18.64
CA LYS A 100 13.19 4.41 19.40
C LYS A 100 13.09 3.38 20.53
N LEU A 101 11.87 3.13 21.01
CA LEU A 101 11.59 2.10 22.02
C LEU A 101 11.25 0.73 21.38
N GLY A 102 11.40 0.55 20.06
CA GLY A 102 11.05 -0.68 19.34
C GLY A 102 9.55 -0.94 19.24
N ARG A 103 8.74 0.12 19.28
CA ARG A 103 7.28 0.06 19.18
C ARG A 103 6.80 0.74 17.91
N GLU A 104 7.28 0.29 16.76
CA GLU A 104 7.01 0.87 15.45
C GLU A 104 5.52 0.87 15.11
N ASN A 105 4.77 -0.14 15.56
CA ASN A 105 3.32 -0.25 15.38
C ASN A 105 2.51 0.89 16.06
N THR A 106 3.11 1.59 17.03
CA THR A 106 2.53 2.76 17.70
C THR A 106 3.20 4.08 17.28
N CYS A 107 3.84 4.10 16.13
CA CYS A 107 4.53 5.28 15.60
C CYS A 107 3.57 6.48 15.51
N TYR A 108 3.99 7.64 16.04
CA TYR A 108 3.17 8.86 15.98
C TYR A 108 2.96 9.42 14.58
N LYS A 109 3.80 9.02 13.62
CA LYS A 109 3.75 9.41 12.21
C LYS A 109 3.57 8.19 11.31
N LEU A 110 2.84 7.20 11.80
CA LEU A 110 2.56 5.99 11.03
C LEU A 110 1.80 6.36 9.75
N ARG A 111 2.32 5.91 8.63
CA ARG A 111 1.59 5.86 7.35
C ARG A 111 1.24 4.42 7.05
N PHE A 112 0.14 4.23 6.34
CA PHE A 112 -0.33 2.89 6.05
C PHE A 112 -0.78 2.80 4.59
N LEU A 113 -0.12 1.96 3.80
CA LEU A 113 -0.44 1.77 2.39
C LEU A 113 -1.91 1.35 2.23
N GLY A 114 -2.60 1.90 1.23
CA GLY A 114 -4.00 1.56 0.96
C GLY A 114 -5.00 2.19 1.94
N THR A 115 -4.62 3.25 2.67
CA THR A 115 -5.54 4.08 3.46
C THR A 115 -5.66 5.49 2.85
N PRO A 116 -6.84 6.15 2.94
CA PRO A 116 -7.03 7.51 2.45
C PRO A 116 -6.02 8.49 3.07
N GLY A 117 -5.52 9.43 2.24
CA GLY A 117 -4.57 10.45 2.68
C GLY A 117 -3.10 10.00 2.70
N GLN A 118 -2.77 8.88 2.09
CA GLN A 118 -1.40 8.35 2.01
C GLN A 118 -0.80 8.44 0.60
#